data_42bc5e6193ce6f92be7f7f1f6e7b8c07
#
_entry.id   42bc5e6193ce6f92be7f7f1f6e7b8c07
#
_cell.length_a   1.000
_cell.length_b   1.000
_cell.length_c   1.000
_cell.angle_alpha   90.00
_cell.angle_beta   90.00
_cell.angle_gamma   90.00
#
_symmetry.space_group_name_H-M   'P 1'
#
loop_
_entity.id
_entity.type
_entity.pdbx_description
1 polymer ?
#
loop_
_entity_poly.entity_id
_entity_poly.type
_entity_poly.pdbx_seq_one_letter_code
_entity_poly.pdbx_strand_id
1 'polypeptide(L)'
;MSFPSVIYGDFGDEKLAQSVKIGGLPLGQLMILPDGSKFRQARAPSGTAIVAGSLYQVAARNSDTMLYKSLIPAATYAVGATSVAFTTGGTASITTNQFEDGWLMIAGSAGSGSPKGEKYRIKSNNSAASGSTTCTLTLYPEDALKTAIAAGTIRIGVVANDYQSPVVTTADTVLDVIVGVAPIAASAGFYYW
;
A
#
# COMPACT_ATOMS: atom_id res chain seq x y z
N MET A 1 -13.91 -10.85 -8.02
CA MET A 1 -14.69 -11.05 -6.77
C MET A 1 -14.61 -9.77 -5.96
N SER A 2 -15.77 -9.28 -5.47
CA SER A 2 -15.81 -8.14 -4.56
C SER A 2 -15.75 -8.69 -3.13
N PHE A 3 -14.79 -8.26 -2.35
CA PHE A 3 -14.76 -8.58 -0.91
C PHE A 3 -15.81 -7.75 -0.19
N PRO A 4 -16.47 -8.29 0.86
CA PRO A 4 -17.34 -7.48 1.71
C PRO A 4 -16.54 -6.34 2.35
N SER A 5 -17.14 -5.16 2.46
CA SER A 5 -16.50 -4.00 3.09
C SER A 5 -16.24 -4.21 4.58
N VAL A 6 -17.01 -5.08 5.21
CA VAL A 6 -16.92 -5.48 6.63
C VAL A 6 -17.02 -6.99 6.70
N ILE A 7 -16.21 -7.61 7.52
CA ILE A 7 -16.36 -9.01 7.90
C ILE A 7 -16.70 -9.10 9.39
N TYR A 8 -17.39 -10.15 9.78
CA TYR A 8 -17.65 -10.45 11.18
C TYR A 8 -16.75 -11.60 11.58
N GLY A 9 -15.95 -11.42 12.62
CA GLY A 9 -15.06 -12.42 13.18
C GLY A 9 -15.58 -12.96 14.50
N ASP A 10 -14.99 -14.07 14.94
CA ASP A 10 -15.19 -14.62 16.28
C ASP A 10 -14.08 -14.18 17.22
N PHE A 11 -14.31 -14.33 18.55
CA PHE A 11 -13.27 -14.06 19.54
C PHE A 11 -12.06 -14.96 19.32
N GLY A 12 -10.90 -14.35 19.17
CA GLY A 12 -9.62 -15.03 18.86
C GLY A 12 -9.11 -14.75 17.45
N ASP A 13 -9.98 -14.37 16.52
CA ASP A 13 -9.55 -14.02 15.15
C ASP A 13 -8.61 -12.80 15.15
N GLU A 14 -8.79 -11.88 16.10
CA GLU A 14 -7.92 -10.72 16.31
C GLU A 14 -6.50 -11.10 16.75
N LYS A 15 -6.30 -12.34 17.19
CA LYS A 15 -5.00 -12.88 17.64
C LYS A 15 -4.24 -13.60 16.54
N LEU A 16 -4.69 -13.52 15.30
CA LEU A 16 -4.00 -14.14 14.17
C LEU A 16 -2.89 -13.22 13.64
N ALA A 17 -1.70 -13.81 13.46
CA ALA A 17 -0.60 -13.20 12.73
C ALA A 17 0.08 -14.25 11.84
N GLN A 18 0.26 -13.95 10.56
CA GLN A 18 0.82 -14.92 9.60
C GLN A 18 1.55 -14.22 8.45
N SER A 19 2.43 -14.97 7.78
CA SER A 19 3.29 -14.44 6.69
C SER A 19 2.54 -14.15 5.39
N VAL A 20 1.29 -14.58 5.26
CA VAL A 20 0.41 -14.32 4.12
C VAL A 20 -0.81 -13.53 4.57
N LYS A 21 -1.53 -12.91 3.63
CA LYS A 21 -2.77 -12.19 3.95
C LYS A 21 -3.77 -13.11 4.64
N ILE A 22 -4.30 -12.66 5.78
CA ILE A 22 -5.31 -13.40 6.55
C ILE A 22 -6.59 -13.50 5.71
N GLY A 23 -7.02 -14.72 5.40
CA GLY A 23 -8.18 -14.97 4.54
C GLY A 23 -8.06 -14.42 3.12
N GLY A 24 -6.85 -14.06 2.65
CA GLY A 24 -6.65 -13.40 1.35
C GLY A 24 -7.21 -11.98 1.28
N LEU A 25 -7.62 -11.40 2.41
CA LEU A 25 -8.29 -10.10 2.49
C LEU A 25 -7.29 -8.95 2.28
N PRO A 26 -7.74 -7.81 1.74
CA PRO A 26 -6.88 -6.67 1.51
C PRO A 26 -6.47 -5.96 2.81
N LEU A 27 -5.36 -5.23 2.78
CA LEU A 27 -4.95 -4.33 3.86
C LEU A 27 -6.04 -3.27 4.10
N GLY A 28 -6.28 -2.97 5.38
CA GLY A 28 -7.34 -2.06 5.81
C GLY A 28 -8.74 -2.69 5.88
N GLN A 29 -8.90 -3.98 5.53
CA GLN A 29 -10.16 -4.70 5.69
C GLN A 29 -10.66 -4.59 7.13
N LEU A 30 -11.90 -4.18 7.31
CA LEU A 30 -12.53 -4.06 8.61
C LEU A 30 -13.09 -5.41 9.06
N MET A 31 -12.76 -5.82 10.29
CA MET A 31 -13.37 -6.92 11.02
C MET A 31 -14.06 -6.39 12.28
N ILE A 32 -15.24 -6.91 12.58
CA ILE A 32 -16.01 -6.56 13.78
C ILE A 32 -16.24 -7.86 14.56
N LEU A 33 -15.88 -7.86 15.84
CA LEU A 33 -16.14 -8.97 16.75
C LEU A 33 -17.55 -8.86 17.40
N PRO A 34 -18.04 -9.95 18.05
CA PRO A 34 -19.36 -9.97 18.65
C PRO A 34 -19.59 -8.91 19.75
N ASP A 35 -18.54 -8.43 20.40
CA ASP A 35 -18.57 -7.34 21.39
C ASP A 35 -18.57 -5.93 20.75
N GLY A 36 -18.52 -5.83 19.43
CA GLY A 36 -18.44 -4.58 18.68
C GLY A 36 -17.02 -4.03 18.51
N SER A 37 -15.99 -4.71 19.01
CA SER A 37 -14.60 -4.34 18.80
C SER A 37 -14.25 -4.37 17.30
N LYS A 38 -13.47 -3.39 16.86
CA LYS A 38 -13.13 -3.18 15.43
C LYS A 38 -11.64 -3.33 15.20
N PHE A 39 -11.30 -4.17 14.25
CA PHE A 39 -9.92 -4.42 13.83
C PHE A 39 -9.75 -4.18 12.34
N ARG A 40 -8.54 -3.83 11.93
CA ARG A 40 -8.19 -3.71 10.51
C ARG A 40 -6.96 -4.54 10.20
N GLN A 41 -6.99 -5.22 9.06
CA GLN A 41 -5.83 -5.98 8.62
C GLN A 41 -4.69 -5.04 8.28
N ALA A 42 -3.55 -5.25 8.92
CA ALA A 42 -2.32 -4.51 8.71
C ALA A 42 -1.15 -5.46 8.41
N ARG A 43 -0.06 -4.93 7.90
CA ARG A 43 1.18 -5.68 7.67
C ARG A 43 2.34 -5.03 8.42
N ALA A 44 3.04 -5.80 9.22
CA ALA A 44 4.25 -5.36 9.91
C ALA A 44 5.34 -4.90 8.92
N PRO A 45 6.17 -3.92 9.27
CA PRO A 45 7.33 -3.55 8.46
C PRO A 45 8.23 -4.76 8.19
N SER A 46 8.91 -4.79 7.05
CA SER A 46 9.76 -5.92 6.65
C SER A 46 10.99 -6.12 7.56
N GLY A 47 11.39 -5.10 8.30
CA GLY A 47 12.57 -5.13 9.20
C GLY A 47 12.24 -5.01 10.68
N THR A 48 10.97 -4.83 11.06
CA THR A 48 10.60 -4.55 12.47
C THR A 48 9.36 -5.33 12.86
N ALA A 49 9.43 -6.02 13.98
CA ALA A 49 8.28 -6.71 14.54
C ALA A 49 7.31 -5.72 15.21
N ILE A 50 6.03 -6.09 15.25
CA ILE A 50 4.98 -5.40 15.98
C ILE A 50 5.01 -5.85 17.45
N VAL A 51 4.87 -4.91 18.36
CA VAL A 51 4.80 -5.15 19.80
C VAL A 51 3.35 -5.02 20.25
N ALA A 52 2.84 -6.02 20.94
CA ALA A 52 1.49 -6.00 21.50
C ALA A 52 1.30 -4.82 22.49
N GLY A 53 0.13 -4.21 22.46
CA GLY A 53 -0.23 -3.09 23.31
C GLY A 53 0.38 -1.74 22.93
N SER A 54 1.25 -1.69 21.91
CA SER A 54 1.81 -0.43 21.42
C SER A 54 0.84 0.28 20.49
N LEU A 55 0.84 1.62 20.56
CA LEU A 55 0.08 2.48 19.65
C LEU A 55 0.86 2.67 18.35
N TYR A 56 0.20 2.53 17.23
CA TYR A 56 0.78 2.66 15.90
C TYR A 56 0.15 3.80 15.10
N GLN A 57 0.97 4.41 14.28
CA GLN A 57 0.57 5.45 13.32
C GLN A 57 0.99 5.04 11.90
N VAL A 58 0.41 5.69 10.89
CA VAL A 58 0.85 5.56 9.50
C VAL A 58 2.33 5.94 9.42
N ALA A 59 3.12 5.19 8.67
CA ALA A 59 4.50 5.59 8.40
C ALA A 59 4.53 6.95 7.68
N ALA A 60 5.48 7.80 8.04
CA ALA A 60 5.58 9.14 7.47
C ALA A 60 5.56 9.10 5.94
N ARG A 61 4.62 9.83 5.34
CA ARG A 61 4.46 9.96 3.88
C ARG A 61 5.45 10.97 3.31
N ASN A 62 6.72 10.79 3.63
CA ASN A 62 7.76 11.53 2.95
C ASN A 62 7.95 10.98 1.53
N SER A 63 8.61 11.74 0.67
CA SER A 63 8.74 11.50 -0.76
C SER A 63 9.41 10.18 -1.16
N ASP A 64 9.88 9.39 -0.20
CA ASP A 64 10.81 8.31 -0.51
C ASP A 64 10.38 6.93 0.04
N THR A 65 9.27 6.82 0.78
CA THR A 65 8.85 5.53 1.36
C THR A 65 7.40 5.16 1.13
N MET A 66 6.47 6.09 1.36
CA MET A 66 5.03 5.81 1.30
C MET A 66 4.31 6.54 0.16
N LEU A 67 4.94 7.57 -0.40
CA LEU A 67 4.39 8.39 -1.47
C LEU A 67 5.48 8.76 -2.48
N TYR A 68 5.37 8.24 -3.68
CA TYR A 68 6.14 8.70 -4.84
C TYR A 68 5.25 9.57 -5.73
N LYS A 69 5.72 10.75 -6.08
CA LYS A 69 4.99 11.70 -6.93
C LYS A 69 5.81 12.13 -8.14
N SER A 70 5.12 12.51 -9.19
CA SER A 70 5.74 13.00 -10.43
C SER A 70 6.71 12.01 -11.10
N LEU A 71 6.47 10.72 -10.92
CA LEU A 71 7.25 9.68 -11.56
C LEU A 71 6.98 9.62 -13.06
N ILE A 72 7.99 9.25 -13.81
CA ILE A 72 7.86 9.03 -15.25
C ILE A 72 7.64 7.53 -15.48
N PRO A 73 6.56 7.13 -16.19
CA PRO A 73 6.38 5.76 -16.62
C PRO A 73 7.56 5.31 -17.48
N ALA A 74 8.06 4.10 -17.25
CA ALA A 74 9.22 3.57 -17.98
C ALA A 74 8.91 3.27 -19.45
N ALA A 75 7.64 3.08 -19.80
CA ALA A 75 7.16 2.82 -21.15
C ALA A 75 5.76 3.39 -21.36
N THR A 76 5.27 3.32 -22.59
CA THR A 76 3.85 3.55 -22.90
C THR A 76 3.04 2.29 -22.60
N TYR A 77 1.92 2.44 -21.91
CA TYR A 77 1.02 1.35 -21.53
C TYR A 77 -0.34 1.54 -22.17
N ALA A 78 -0.83 0.50 -22.83
CA ALA A 78 -2.14 0.50 -23.48
C ALA A 78 -3.29 0.37 -22.47
N VAL A 79 -4.49 0.68 -22.92
CA VAL A 79 -5.72 0.35 -22.22
C VAL A 79 -5.79 -1.17 -21.95
N GLY A 80 -6.23 -1.57 -20.77
CA GLY A 80 -6.26 -2.97 -20.35
C GLY A 80 -4.95 -3.49 -19.74
N ALA A 81 -3.87 -2.71 -19.73
CA ALA A 81 -2.63 -3.12 -19.08
C ALA A 81 -2.83 -3.25 -17.56
N THR A 82 -2.29 -4.32 -17.00
CA THR A 82 -2.27 -4.63 -15.56
C THR A 82 -0.87 -4.50 -14.96
N SER A 83 0.10 -4.06 -15.74
CA SER A 83 1.48 -3.85 -15.29
C SER A 83 1.95 -2.47 -15.72
N VAL A 84 2.47 -1.69 -14.78
CA VAL A 84 3.01 -0.35 -15.01
C VAL A 84 4.36 -0.24 -14.31
N ALA A 85 5.40 0.09 -15.03
CA ALA A 85 6.72 0.30 -14.46
C ALA A 85 7.11 1.77 -14.46
N PHE A 86 7.91 2.18 -13.48
CA PHE A 86 8.49 3.50 -13.40
C PHE A 86 9.94 3.43 -12.92
N THR A 87 10.71 4.45 -13.25
CA THR A 87 12.10 4.55 -12.79
C THR A 87 12.15 5.31 -11.47
N THR A 88 12.81 4.72 -10.48
CA THR A 88 13.08 5.39 -9.20
C THR A 88 14.14 6.45 -9.41
N GLY A 89 13.82 7.71 -9.12
CA GLY A 89 14.77 8.82 -9.26
C GLY A 89 15.43 9.26 -7.94
N GLY A 90 15.19 8.53 -6.85
CA GLY A 90 15.56 8.93 -5.50
C GLY A 90 16.67 8.10 -4.88
N THR A 91 17.01 8.44 -3.65
CA THR A 91 17.98 7.75 -2.81
C THR A 91 17.39 6.55 -2.07
N ALA A 92 16.06 6.43 -1.99
CA ALA A 92 15.39 5.36 -1.28
C ALA A 92 15.15 4.13 -2.17
N SER A 93 15.36 2.95 -1.61
CA SER A 93 15.00 1.68 -2.22
C SER A 93 13.53 1.36 -1.97
N ILE A 94 12.92 0.65 -2.92
CA ILE A 94 11.56 0.10 -2.80
C ILE A 94 11.68 -1.38 -2.45
N THR A 95 10.97 -1.82 -1.43
CA THR A 95 10.89 -3.24 -1.07
C THR A 95 9.75 -3.94 -1.80
N THR A 96 9.85 -5.26 -1.96
CA THR A 96 8.77 -6.07 -2.55
C THR A 96 7.46 -5.88 -1.76
N ASN A 97 6.38 -5.66 -2.50
CA ASN A 97 5.03 -5.43 -1.95
C ASN A 97 4.91 -4.22 -1.00
N GLN A 98 5.78 -3.24 -1.11
CA GLN A 98 5.69 -1.99 -0.36
C GLN A 98 4.40 -1.22 -0.66
N PHE A 99 3.92 -1.29 -1.89
CA PHE A 99 2.70 -0.60 -2.37
C PHE A 99 1.49 -1.54 -2.51
N GLU A 100 1.58 -2.75 -1.94
CA GLU A 100 0.47 -3.70 -1.98
C GLU A 100 -0.81 -3.09 -1.37
N ASP A 101 -1.94 -3.25 -2.07
CA ASP A 101 -3.23 -2.63 -1.74
C ASP A 101 -3.22 -1.10 -1.67
N GLY A 102 -2.15 -0.46 -2.12
CA GLY A 102 -2.05 0.98 -2.33
C GLY A 102 -2.62 1.40 -3.67
N TRP A 103 -2.24 2.60 -4.10
CA TRP A 103 -2.81 3.25 -5.28
C TRP A 103 -1.75 3.73 -6.25
N LEU A 104 -1.93 3.43 -7.52
CA LEU A 104 -1.34 4.13 -8.64
C LEU A 104 -2.27 5.27 -9.04
N MET A 105 -1.78 6.49 -9.08
CA MET A 105 -2.54 7.69 -9.42
C MET A 105 -1.97 8.34 -10.67
N ILE A 106 -2.82 8.77 -11.59
CA ILE A 106 -2.41 9.55 -12.76
C ILE A 106 -2.41 11.02 -12.37
N ALA A 107 -1.22 11.59 -12.20
CA ALA A 107 -1.05 12.95 -11.68
C ALA A 107 -1.21 14.04 -12.76
N GLY A 108 -1.20 13.68 -14.01
CA GLY A 108 -1.44 14.59 -15.11
C GLY A 108 -0.39 14.59 -16.20
N SER A 109 -0.68 15.31 -17.27
CA SER A 109 0.24 15.58 -18.38
C SER A 109 0.14 17.06 -18.76
N ALA A 110 1.10 17.52 -19.54
CA ALA A 110 1.09 18.87 -20.09
C ALA A 110 0.09 19.08 -21.27
N GLY A 111 -0.73 18.07 -21.63
CA GLY A 111 -1.64 18.12 -22.76
C GLY A 111 -3.11 17.88 -22.42
N SER A 112 -4.00 18.29 -23.30
CA SER A 112 -5.43 17.94 -23.26
C SER A 112 -5.64 16.45 -23.54
N GLY A 113 -6.61 15.78 -22.88
CA GLY A 113 -6.91 14.35 -23.07
C GLY A 113 -6.13 13.41 -22.15
N SER A 114 -5.45 13.94 -21.17
CA SER A 114 -4.74 13.17 -20.15
C SER A 114 -5.70 12.53 -19.13
N PRO A 115 -5.49 11.28 -18.71
CA PRO A 115 -6.32 10.58 -17.70
C PRO A 115 -6.09 11.11 -16.28
N LYS A 116 -6.12 12.43 -16.08
CA LYS A 116 -5.86 13.06 -14.79
C LYS A 116 -6.88 12.62 -13.74
N GLY A 117 -6.37 12.27 -12.57
CA GLY A 117 -7.21 11.90 -11.44
C GLY A 117 -7.67 10.44 -11.44
N GLU A 118 -7.39 9.68 -12.50
CA GLU A 118 -7.63 8.24 -12.45
C GLU A 118 -6.71 7.58 -11.41
N LYS A 119 -7.27 6.61 -10.70
CA LYS A 119 -6.55 5.82 -9.72
C LYS A 119 -6.80 4.34 -9.94
N TYR A 120 -5.78 3.53 -9.69
CA TYR A 120 -5.81 2.09 -9.90
C TYR A 120 -5.24 1.40 -8.68
N ARG A 121 -5.83 0.28 -8.29
CA ARG A 121 -5.40 -0.47 -7.12
C ARG A 121 -4.21 -1.36 -7.44
N ILE A 122 -3.18 -1.28 -6.62
CA ILE A 122 -1.95 -2.05 -6.77
C ILE A 122 -2.12 -3.39 -6.05
N LYS A 123 -1.90 -4.49 -6.77
CA LYS A 123 -1.89 -5.85 -6.23
C LYS A 123 -0.54 -6.20 -5.62
N SER A 124 0.56 -5.81 -6.29
CA SER A 124 1.92 -6.09 -5.84
C SER A 124 2.93 -5.19 -6.54
N ASN A 125 4.14 -5.14 -6.03
CA ASN A 125 5.30 -4.55 -6.73
C ASN A 125 6.57 -5.38 -6.48
N ASN A 126 7.52 -5.35 -7.42
CA ASN A 126 8.86 -5.87 -7.20
C ASN A 126 9.70 -4.90 -6.35
N SER A 127 10.82 -5.38 -5.84
CA SER A 127 11.84 -4.51 -5.24
C SER A 127 12.57 -3.71 -6.32
N ALA A 128 13.04 -2.52 -5.96
CA ALA A 128 13.93 -1.70 -6.77
C ALA A 128 14.98 -1.05 -5.86
N ALA A 129 16.24 -1.10 -6.27
CA ALA A 129 17.32 -0.42 -5.55
C ALA A 129 17.19 1.10 -5.69
N SER A 130 17.89 1.84 -4.83
CA SER A 130 18.04 3.29 -4.99
C SER A 130 18.75 3.65 -6.29
N GLY A 131 18.39 4.78 -6.89
CA GLY A 131 19.02 5.34 -8.07
C GLY A 131 18.67 4.61 -9.38
N SER A 132 17.81 5.23 -10.17
CA SER A 132 17.50 4.88 -11.58
C SER A 132 17.16 3.41 -11.88
N THR A 133 16.69 2.64 -10.91
CA THR A 133 16.20 1.28 -11.13
C THR A 133 14.70 1.27 -11.40
N THR A 134 14.23 0.24 -12.08
CA THR A 134 12.83 0.12 -12.47
C THR A 134 12.04 -0.63 -11.43
N CYS A 135 10.98 -0.01 -10.89
CA CYS A 135 9.95 -0.66 -10.12
C CYS A 135 8.75 -0.97 -11.01
N THR A 136 8.30 -2.20 -10.99
CA THR A 136 7.10 -2.66 -11.72
C THR A 136 5.96 -2.87 -10.72
N LEU A 137 4.86 -2.19 -10.96
CA LEU A 137 3.60 -2.37 -10.25
C LEU A 137 2.74 -3.37 -11.03
N THR A 138 2.14 -4.31 -10.33
CA THR A 138 1.07 -5.15 -10.86
C THR A 138 -0.26 -4.65 -10.31
N LEU A 139 -1.19 -4.31 -11.16
CA LEU A 139 -2.54 -3.88 -10.80
C LEU A 139 -3.45 -5.09 -10.60
N TYR A 140 -4.56 -4.91 -9.90
CA TYR A 140 -5.61 -5.93 -9.88
C TYR A 140 -6.21 -6.06 -11.29
N PRO A 141 -6.47 -7.27 -11.79
CA PRO A 141 -7.00 -7.47 -13.15
C PRO A 141 -8.34 -6.78 -13.40
N GLU A 142 -9.17 -6.69 -12.39
CA GLU A 142 -10.47 -5.99 -12.41
C GLU A 142 -10.32 -4.46 -12.43
N ASP A 143 -9.13 -3.95 -12.11
CA ASP A 143 -8.79 -2.52 -12.09
C ASP A 143 -7.65 -2.20 -13.07
N ALA A 144 -7.66 -2.87 -14.24
CA ALA A 144 -6.74 -2.62 -15.33
C ALA A 144 -6.88 -1.18 -15.88
N LEU A 145 -5.84 -0.67 -16.52
CA LEU A 145 -5.84 0.68 -17.07
C LEU A 145 -7.03 0.93 -18.01
N LYS A 146 -7.81 1.97 -17.73
CA LYS A 146 -8.94 2.41 -18.56
C LYS A 146 -8.53 3.40 -19.64
N THR A 147 -7.41 4.10 -19.42
CA THR A 147 -6.82 5.04 -20.38
C THR A 147 -5.34 4.74 -20.57
N ALA A 148 -4.86 4.90 -21.78
CA ALA A 148 -3.44 4.66 -22.10
C ALA A 148 -2.55 5.66 -21.37
N ILE A 149 -1.41 5.20 -20.87
CA ILE A 149 -0.38 6.02 -20.22
C ILE A 149 0.79 6.19 -21.21
N ALA A 150 1.02 7.41 -21.67
CA ALA A 150 2.13 7.70 -22.56
C ALA A 150 3.42 8.01 -21.80
N ALA A 151 4.52 7.35 -22.17
CA ALA A 151 5.83 7.63 -21.60
C ALA A 151 6.24 9.09 -21.85
N GLY A 152 6.97 9.68 -20.91
CA GLY A 152 7.53 11.02 -21.02
C GLY A 152 6.56 12.19 -20.86
N THR A 153 5.28 12.00 -21.14
CA THR A 153 4.27 13.08 -21.08
C THR A 153 3.38 12.99 -19.83
N ILE A 154 3.04 11.81 -19.40
CA ILE A 154 2.20 11.58 -18.21
C ILE A 154 3.08 11.44 -16.97
N ARG A 155 2.61 12.00 -15.87
CA ARG A 155 3.19 11.81 -14.55
C ARG A 155 2.28 10.91 -13.73
N ILE A 156 2.88 9.99 -13.00
CA ILE A 156 2.19 9.10 -12.08
C ILE A 156 2.63 9.34 -10.65
N GLY A 157 1.75 9.01 -9.71
CA GLY A 157 2.03 8.94 -8.29
C GLY A 157 1.73 7.55 -7.77
N VAL A 158 2.49 7.09 -6.80
CA VAL A 158 2.28 5.79 -6.14
C VAL A 158 2.15 6.04 -4.65
N VAL A 159 1.07 5.58 -4.05
CA VAL A 159 0.76 5.77 -2.63
C VAL A 159 0.59 4.42 -1.98
N ALA A 160 1.31 4.16 -0.90
CA ALA A 160 1.15 2.94 -0.12
C ALA A 160 -0.18 2.96 0.67
N ASN A 161 -0.64 1.78 1.05
CA ASN A 161 -1.79 1.62 1.94
C ASN A 161 -1.43 2.09 3.35
N ASP A 162 -2.35 2.74 4.07
CA ASP A 162 -2.13 3.28 5.43
C ASP A 162 -1.82 2.18 6.46
N TYR A 163 -2.28 0.97 6.20
CA TYR A 163 -2.05 -0.21 7.04
C TYR A 163 -0.81 -1.03 6.61
N GLN A 164 -0.06 -0.51 5.63
CA GLN A 164 1.23 -1.07 5.22
C GLN A 164 2.35 -0.47 6.06
N SER A 165 3.08 -1.31 6.79
CA SER A 165 4.25 -0.90 7.56
C SER A 165 3.99 0.22 8.59
N PRO A 166 2.97 0.12 9.46
CA PRO A 166 2.73 1.13 10.48
C PRO A 166 3.92 1.20 11.45
N VAL A 167 4.16 2.38 11.99
CA VAL A 167 5.27 2.64 12.93
C VAL A 167 4.75 2.94 14.33
N VAL A 168 5.54 2.60 15.34
CA VAL A 168 5.20 2.91 16.74
C VAL A 168 5.13 4.42 16.91
N THR A 169 4.06 4.89 17.54
CA THR A 169 3.96 6.27 18.00
C THR A 169 4.85 6.45 19.23
N THR A 170 5.85 7.30 19.13
CA THR A 170 6.65 7.69 20.31
C THR A 170 5.88 8.74 21.13
N ALA A 171 6.10 8.76 22.46
CA ALA A 171 5.33 9.57 23.40
C ALA A 171 5.24 11.06 23.06
N ASP A 172 6.23 11.58 22.33
CA ASP A 172 6.38 13.01 22.06
C ASP A 172 6.06 13.45 20.63
N THR A 173 5.76 12.49 19.72
CA THR A 173 5.59 12.83 18.30
C THR A 173 4.55 11.93 17.61
N VAL A 174 3.29 12.38 17.62
CA VAL A 174 2.31 11.87 16.64
C VAL A 174 2.58 12.64 15.33
N LEU A 175 3.24 12.00 14.39
CA LEU A 175 3.64 12.63 13.12
C LEU A 175 2.60 12.41 12.01
N ASP A 176 1.69 11.47 12.18
CA ASP A 176 0.68 11.10 11.17
C ASP A 176 -0.57 10.48 11.83
N VAL A 177 -1.49 10.01 11.00
CA VAL A 177 -2.76 9.43 11.44
C VAL A 177 -2.53 8.18 12.28
N ILE A 178 -3.19 8.10 13.44
CA ILE A 178 -3.20 6.92 14.29
C ILE A 178 -3.90 5.77 13.57
N VAL A 179 -3.25 4.63 13.48
CA VAL A 179 -3.78 3.40 12.90
C VAL A 179 -4.55 2.59 13.93
N GLY A 180 -4.01 2.50 15.15
CA GLY A 180 -4.61 1.76 16.25
C GLY A 180 -3.58 1.16 17.20
N VAL A 181 -4.07 0.28 18.08
CA VAL A 181 -3.23 -0.49 19.00
C VAL A 181 -3.18 -1.95 18.53
N ALA A 182 -1.98 -2.52 18.46
CA ALA A 182 -1.82 -3.92 18.08
C ALA A 182 -2.28 -4.85 19.23
N PRO A 183 -3.25 -5.75 19.01
CA PRO A 183 -3.71 -6.67 20.06
C PRO A 183 -2.68 -7.76 20.38
N ILE A 184 -1.81 -8.08 19.44
CA ILE A 184 -0.79 -9.12 19.55
C ILE A 184 0.55 -8.66 19.00
N ALA A 185 1.61 -9.39 19.36
CA ALA A 185 2.90 -9.26 18.69
C ALA A 185 2.85 -9.96 17.32
N ALA A 186 3.48 -9.36 16.31
CA ALA A 186 3.62 -9.95 14.98
C ALA A 186 5.07 -9.84 14.49
N SER A 187 5.57 -10.90 13.88
CA SER A 187 6.90 -10.89 13.27
C SER A 187 7.00 -9.89 12.13
N ALA A 188 8.21 -9.43 11.84
CA ALA A 188 8.47 -8.55 10.70
C ALA A 188 7.89 -9.13 9.40
N GLY A 189 7.20 -8.29 8.63
CA GLY A 189 6.54 -8.67 7.37
C GLY A 189 5.24 -9.46 7.50
N PHE A 190 4.80 -9.84 8.71
CA PHE A 190 3.56 -10.61 8.92
C PHE A 190 2.33 -9.70 8.82
N TYR A 191 1.22 -10.28 8.38
CA TYR A 191 -0.11 -9.70 8.42
C TYR A 191 -0.76 -10.02 9.77
N TYR A 192 -1.51 -9.05 10.30
CA TYR A 192 -2.19 -9.15 11.60
C TYR A 192 -3.43 -8.23 11.61
N TRP A 193 -4.26 -8.38 12.65
CA TRP A 193 -5.43 -7.52 12.86
C TRP A 193 -5.15 -6.37 13.84
#